data_70da08a7794f7454e9cb8ed3ff4a5ce8
#
_entry.id   70da08a7794f7454e9cb8ed3ff4a5ce8
#
_cell.length_a   1.000
_cell.length_b   1.000
_cell.length_c   1.000
_cell.angle_alpha   90.00
_cell.angle_beta   90.00
_cell.angle_gamma   90.00
#
_symmetry.space_group_name_H-M   'P 1'
#
loop_
_entity.id
_entity.type
_entity.pdbx_description
1 polymer ?
#
loop_
_entity_poly.entity_id
_entity_poly.type
_entity_poly.pdbx_seq_one_letter_code
_entity_poly.pdbx_strand_id
1 'polypeptide(L)'
;MELAVKWLSLLHEPDAIIEIRSIDPKPTVSGYFRADSPRIAAELAKYPNRTFYQSLNPVKSACYARAQHERLVERPKETTSDNDIIGFQWILIDADPVRPSGVSASAEEKKAAHAVAGKTMKRLMATGFSEPIVADSGNGYHLLFKVHISTDDRQVVADFLSVLDMWFSTDEAKIDTAVYNPSRITKLYGTIAAKGAHTLIEVPVKLAAFYGLRRSEVMGLRWDAVDFVHNTICIRHTVTGCTIDGQYQIIAADTTKTRSSRRTLPLVPTVREMLLRLKEQQEQNRKICGQSYSREFADYICVNKLGERIRPAYLSSCFSKALEQNHLRHIRFHDLRHPYVKPTTKKFITFFEVF
;
A
#
# COMPACT_ATOMS: atom_id res chain seq x y z
N MET A 1 -3.87 -13.75 9.29
CA MET A 1 -2.77 -14.73 9.17
C MET A 1 -3.23 -16.09 8.59
N GLU A 2 -4.40 -16.59 8.95
CA GLU A 2 -4.98 -17.81 8.38
C GLU A 2 -5.08 -17.78 6.84
N LEU A 3 -5.46 -16.63 6.27
CA LEU A 3 -5.54 -16.44 4.82
C LEU A 3 -4.16 -16.54 4.14
N ALA A 4 -3.10 -16.07 4.81
CA ALA A 4 -1.74 -16.15 4.27
C ALA A 4 -1.26 -17.62 4.21
N VAL A 5 -1.57 -18.41 5.23
CA VAL A 5 -1.24 -19.85 5.23
C VAL A 5 -2.01 -20.60 4.13
N LYS A 6 -3.32 -20.31 3.98
CA LYS A 6 -4.13 -20.88 2.89
C LYS A 6 -3.59 -20.48 1.51
N TRP A 7 -3.11 -19.27 1.36
CA TRP A 7 -2.49 -18.82 0.12
C TRP A 7 -1.24 -19.62 -0.23
N LEU A 8 -0.38 -19.86 0.75
CA LEU A 8 0.83 -20.67 0.54
C LEU A 8 0.51 -22.11 0.13
N SER A 9 -0.47 -22.74 0.77
CA SER A 9 -0.91 -24.09 0.43
C SER A 9 -1.58 -24.21 -0.95
N LEU A 10 -2.03 -23.09 -1.53
CA LEU A 10 -2.57 -23.05 -2.88
C LEU A 10 -1.46 -23.04 -3.95
N LEU A 11 -0.32 -22.42 -3.62
CA LEU A 11 0.77 -22.21 -4.57
C LEU A 11 1.85 -23.29 -4.51
N HIS A 12 2.10 -23.85 -3.34
CA HIS A 12 3.27 -24.69 -3.09
C HIS A 12 2.85 -26.05 -2.52
N GLU A 13 3.63 -27.07 -2.87
CA GLU A 13 3.56 -28.35 -2.19
C GLU A 13 4.00 -28.18 -0.73
N PRO A 14 3.46 -29.00 0.21
CA PRO A 14 3.68 -28.84 1.64
C PRO A 14 5.15 -28.69 2.04
N ASP A 15 6.01 -29.57 1.51
CA ASP A 15 7.43 -29.61 1.84
C ASP A 15 8.29 -28.60 1.06
N ALA A 16 7.71 -27.84 0.13
CA ALA A 16 8.45 -26.86 -0.66
C ALA A 16 9.09 -25.81 0.24
N ILE A 17 10.37 -25.53 -0.01
CA ILE A 17 11.04 -24.42 0.68
C ILE A 17 10.70 -23.12 -0.03
N ILE A 18 10.26 -22.16 0.76
CA ILE A 18 9.92 -20.80 0.29
C ILE A 18 10.67 -19.77 1.13
N GLU A 19 10.94 -18.62 0.55
CA GLU A 19 11.37 -17.45 1.30
C GLU A 19 10.17 -16.54 1.56
N ILE A 20 10.00 -16.10 2.81
CA ILE A 20 9.09 -15.01 3.17
C ILE A 20 9.94 -13.79 3.47
N ARG A 21 9.67 -12.66 2.79
CA ARG A 21 10.47 -11.44 2.86
C ARG A 21 9.60 -10.21 3.02
N SER A 22 10.07 -9.26 3.84
CA SER A 22 9.55 -7.89 3.89
C SER A 22 10.69 -6.92 3.60
N ILE A 23 10.50 -6.03 2.65
CA ILE A 23 11.51 -5.08 2.20
C ILE A 23 11.36 -3.75 2.94
N ASP A 24 10.12 -3.29 3.12
CA ASP A 24 9.78 -2.02 3.75
C ASP A 24 8.79 -2.21 4.91
N PRO A 25 8.90 -1.41 5.98
CA PRO A 25 9.98 -0.45 6.26
C PRO A 25 11.31 -1.16 6.53
N LYS A 26 12.43 -0.47 6.26
CA LYS A 26 13.77 -1.02 6.59
C LYS A 26 13.94 -1.22 8.10
N PRO A 27 14.77 -2.19 8.56
CA PRO A 27 15.59 -3.11 7.77
C PRO A 27 14.76 -4.20 7.08
N THR A 28 15.29 -4.78 5.99
CA THR A 28 14.72 -5.98 5.38
C THR A 28 14.61 -7.09 6.40
N VAL A 29 13.50 -7.81 6.37
CA VAL A 29 13.26 -9.01 7.19
C VAL A 29 13.05 -10.18 6.24
N SER A 30 13.69 -11.30 6.47
CA SER A 30 13.53 -12.50 5.63
C SER A 30 13.72 -13.78 6.43
N GLY A 31 13.13 -14.86 5.97
CA GLY A 31 13.30 -16.19 6.51
C GLY A 31 12.83 -17.27 5.54
N TYR A 32 13.37 -18.47 5.72
CA TYR A 32 13.04 -19.64 4.90
C TYR A 32 12.15 -20.59 5.71
N PHE A 33 11.09 -21.07 5.06
CA PHE A 33 10.05 -21.89 5.67
C PHE A 33 9.70 -23.05 4.75
N ARG A 34 9.20 -24.15 5.32
CA ARG A 34 8.35 -25.06 4.57
C ARG A 34 7.00 -24.40 4.34
N ALA A 35 6.40 -24.61 3.18
CA ALA A 35 5.17 -23.92 2.81
C ALA A 35 3.99 -24.24 3.74
N ASP A 36 4.00 -25.41 4.38
CA ASP A 36 3.00 -25.86 5.34
C ASP A 36 3.39 -25.60 6.81
N SER A 37 4.49 -24.91 7.07
CA SER A 37 4.99 -24.70 8.43
C SER A 37 3.96 -24.01 9.33
N PRO A 38 3.62 -24.60 10.49
CA PRO A 38 2.72 -23.98 11.46
C PRO A 38 3.31 -22.72 12.11
N ARG A 39 4.62 -22.48 11.94
CA ARG A 39 5.32 -21.31 12.51
C ARG A 39 5.09 -20.03 11.72
N ILE A 40 4.70 -20.11 10.45
CA ILE A 40 4.55 -18.93 9.57
C ILE A 40 3.64 -17.89 10.20
N ALA A 41 2.45 -18.28 10.67
CA ALA A 41 1.50 -17.34 11.25
C ALA A 41 2.06 -16.61 12.47
N ALA A 42 2.76 -17.31 13.36
CA ALA A 42 3.38 -16.72 14.53
C ALA A 42 4.55 -15.79 14.20
N GLU A 43 5.36 -16.15 13.21
CA GLU A 43 6.47 -15.31 12.76
C GLU A 43 5.98 -14.02 12.07
N LEU A 44 4.97 -14.11 11.21
CA LEU A 44 4.34 -12.92 10.59
C LEU A 44 3.70 -12.00 11.64
N ALA A 45 3.12 -12.54 12.70
CA ALA A 45 2.48 -11.77 13.76
C ALA A 45 3.45 -10.89 14.56
N LYS A 46 4.75 -11.19 14.54
CA LYS A 46 5.78 -10.34 15.15
C LYS A 46 5.96 -8.99 14.45
N TYR A 47 5.48 -8.89 13.20
CA TYR A 47 5.66 -7.72 12.34
C TYR A 47 4.32 -7.24 11.75
N PRO A 48 3.36 -6.81 12.58
CA PRO A 48 1.97 -6.56 12.16
C PRO A 48 1.81 -5.45 11.10
N ASN A 49 2.81 -4.55 10.99
CA ASN A 49 2.76 -3.39 10.11
C ASN A 49 3.61 -3.53 8.83
N ARG A 50 4.02 -4.75 8.48
CA ARG A 50 4.83 -5.01 7.31
C ARG A 50 4.05 -5.69 6.20
N THR A 51 4.33 -5.27 4.96
CA THR A 51 3.94 -6.05 3.77
C THR A 51 4.92 -7.20 3.63
N PHE A 52 4.38 -8.40 3.52
CA PHE A 52 5.19 -9.57 3.24
C PHE A 52 5.02 -10.02 1.81
N TYR A 53 6.12 -10.51 1.28
CA TYR A 53 6.24 -11.16 -0.01
C TYR A 53 6.72 -12.58 0.20
N GLN A 54 6.48 -13.45 -0.75
CA GLN A 54 7.00 -14.81 -0.80
C GLN A 54 7.72 -15.06 -2.11
N SER A 55 8.67 -15.98 -2.14
CA SER A 55 9.19 -16.51 -3.39
C SER A 55 8.05 -17.21 -4.15
N LEU A 56 7.84 -16.83 -5.42
CA LEU A 56 6.78 -17.42 -6.24
C LEU A 56 7.06 -18.87 -6.59
N ASN A 57 8.32 -19.16 -6.86
CA ASN A 57 8.79 -20.48 -7.25
C ASN A 57 9.57 -21.14 -6.11
N PRO A 58 9.61 -22.48 -6.04
CA PRO A 58 10.25 -23.21 -4.94
C PRO A 58 11.76 -22.99 -4.93
N VAL A 59 12.28 -22.81 -3.74
CA VAL A 59 13.69 -22.53 -3.47
C VAL A 59 14.44 -23.85 -3.21
N LYS A 60 15.69 -23.95 -3.60
CA LYS A 60 16.56 -25.11 -3.32
C LYS A 60 16.65 -25.37 -1.81
N SER A 61 16.60 -26.62 -1.42
CA SER A 61 16.62 -27.05 -0.01
C SER A 61 17.84 -26.54 0.77
N ALA A 62 18.98 -26.35 0.12
CA ALA A 62 20.17 -25.78 0.74
C ALA A 62 19.96 -24.37 1.32
N CYS A 63 19.02 -23.59 0.76
CA CYS A 63 18.70 -22.26 1.26
C CYS A 63 18.02 -22.28 2.63
N TYR A 64 17.38 -23.39 2.99
CA TYR A 64 16.74 -23.55 4.32
C TYR A 64 17.72 -23.42 5.48
N ALA A 65 19.00 -23.69 5.24
CA ALA A 65 20.06 -23.57 6.25
C ALA A 65 20.68 -22.16 6.34
N ARG A 66 20.32 -21.21 5.45
CA ARG A 66 20.91 -19.85 5.43
C ARG A 66 20.51 -18.98 6.61
N ALA A 67 19.35 -19.25 7.21
CA ALA A 67 18.83 -18.52 8.36
C ALA A 67 18.49 -19.48 9.49
N GLN A 68 18.10 -18.95 10.65
CA GLN A 68 17.49 -19.78 11.70
C GLN A 68 16.24 -20.44 11.10
N HIS A 69 16.17 -21.77 11.22
CA HIS A 69 15.07 -22.55 10.65
C HIS A 69 13.71 -21.97 11.03
N GLU A 70 12.91 -21.65 10.03
CA GLU A 70 11.54 -21.17 10.15
C GLU A 70 11.39 -19.94 11.07
N ARG A 71 12.30 -18.99 10.95
CA ARG A 71 12.26 -17.71 11.64
C ARG A 71 12.52 -16.57 10.69
N LEU A 72 11.81 -15.47 10.91
CA LEU A 72 12.09 -14.19 10.28
C LEU A 72 13.23 -13.50 11.03
N VAL A 73 14.27 -13.09 10.30
CA VAL A 73 15.43 -12.38 10.84
C VAL A 73 15.57 -11.03 10.16
N GLU A 74 15.96 -10.01 10.94
CA GLU A 74 16.27 -8.69 10.41
C GLU A 74 17.70 -8.67 9.84
N ARG A 75 17.87 -7.87 8.77
CA ARG A 75 19.15 -7.72 8.07
C ARG A 75 19.76 -9.07 7.65
N PRO A 76 19.02 -9.90 6.90
CA PRO A 76 19.55 -11.16 6.44
C PRO A 76 20.84 -10.95 5.65
N LYS A 77 21.82 -11.85 5.83
CA LYS A 77 23.08 -11.78 5.06
C LYS A 77 22.84 -11.97 3.57
N GLU A 78 21.96 -12.90 3.25
CA GLU A 78 21.61 -13.25 1.88
C GLU A 78 20.09 -13.46 1.78
N THR A 79 19.55 -13.19 0.61
CA THR A 79 18.19 -13.49 0.21
C THR A 79 18.20 -14.33 -1.06
N THR A 80 17.07 -14.94 -1.42
CA THR A 80 16.98 -15.80 -2.60
C THR A 80 17.36 -15.06 -3.87
N SER A 81 18.24 -15.66 -4.65
CA SER A 81 18.66 -15.25 -5.99
C SER A 81 18.09 -16.19 -7.05
N ASP A 82 18.25 -15.87 -8.35
CA ASP A 82 17.78 -16.71 -9.45
C ASP A 82 18.42 -18.12 -9.43
N ASN A 83 19.68 -18.21 -9.02
CA ASN A 83 20.39 -19.48 -8.89
C ASN A 83 19.87 -20.39 -7.77
N ASP A 84 19.07 -19.84 -6.86
CA ASP A 84 18.51 -20.58 -5.73
C ASP A 84 17.15 -21.21 -6.05
N ILE A 85 16.58 -20.93 -7.21
CA ILE A 85 15.29 -21.46 -7.65
C ILE A 85 15.47 -22.78 -8.38
N ILE A 86 14.56 -23.73 -8.13
CA ILE A 86 14.59 -25.07 -8.72
C ILE A 86 14.09 -25.01 -10.18
N GLY A 87 13.04 -24.25 -10.44
CA GLY A 87 12.39 -24.09 -11.75
C GLY A 87 11.16 -23.20 -11.62
N PHE A 88 10.63 -22.76 -12.75
CA PHE A 88 9.35 -22.06 -12.76
C PHE A 88 8.20 -23.07 -12.59
N GLN A 89 7.49 -22.99 -11.51
CA GLN A 89 6.20 -23.65 -11.30
C GLN A 89 5.04 -22.72 -11.59
N TRP A 90 5.30 -21.41 -11.55
CA TRP A 90 4.34 -20.37 -11.81
C TRP A 90 4.96 -19.26 -12.65
N ILE A 91 4.18 -18.75 -13.61
CA ILE A 91 4.44 -17.47 -14.27
C ILE A 91 3.48 -16.45 -13.67
N LEU A 92 4.02 -15.30 -13.26
CA LEU A 92 3.27 -14.14 -12.85
C LEU A 92 3.02 -13.23 -14.06
N ILE A 93 1.77 -12.90 -14.30
CA ILE A 93 1.38 -11.78 -15.16
C ILE A 93 0.82 -10.72 -14.23
N ASP A 94 1.56 -9.61 -14.10
CA ASP A 94 1.20 -8.48 -13.23
C ASP A 94 0.62 -7.36 -14.10
N ALA A 95 -0.69 -7.15 -13.98
CA ALA A 95 -1.41 -6.10 -14.69
C ALA A 95 -1.63 -4.92 -13.73
N ASP A 96 -0.84 -3.89 -13.90
CA ASP A 96 -0.88 -2.67 -13.08
C ASP A 96 -1.40 -1.47 -13.89
N PRO A 97 -2.16 -0.55 -13.28
CA PRO A 97 -2.54 0.69 -13.93
C PRO A 97 -1.32 1.60 -14.12
N VAL A 98 -1.32 2.37 -15.20
CA VAL A 98 -0.30 3.38 -15.49
C VAL A 98 -0.53 4.56 -14.54
N ARG A 99 0.36 4.71 -13.56
CA ARG A 99 0.25 5.73 -12.51
C ARG A 99 1.63 6.11 -11.96
N PRO A 100 1.74 7.27 -11.29
CA PRO A 100 2.98 7.65 -10.62
C PRO A 100 3.42 6.61 -9.58
N SER A 101 4.72 6.41 -9.45
CA SER A 101 5.29 5.48 -8.48
C SER A 101 4.91 5.86 -7.05
N GLY A 102 4.51 4.88 -6.24
CA GLY A 102 4.18 5.09 -4.84
C GLY A 102 2.74 5.57 -4.57
N VAL A 103 1.91 5.78 -5.59
CA VAL A 103 0.49 6.12 -5.46
C VAL A 103 -0.37 4.86 -5.44
N SER A 104 -1.39 4.83 -4.58
CA SER A 104 -2.38 3.75 -4.60
C SER A 104 -3.33 3.93 -5.78
N ALA A 105 -3.71 2.83 -6.43
CA ALA A 105 -4.64 2.86 -7.55
C ALA A 105 -6.03 3.33 -7.11
N SER A 106 -6.66 4.17 -7.93
CA SER A 106 -8.08 4.50 -7.82
C SER A 106 -8.97 3.31 -8.24
N ALA A 107 -10.28 3.42 -8.01
CA ALA A 107 -11.22 2.38 -8.43
C ALA A 107 -11.28 2.25 -9.96
N GLU A 108 -11.19 3.36 -10.68
CA GLU A 108 -11.18 3.43 -12.15
C GLU A 108 -9.90 2.83 -12.71
N GLU A 109 -8.74 3.18 -12.16
CA GLU A 109 -7.45 2.61 -12.53
C GLU A 109 -7.40 1.11 -12.29
N LYS A 110 -7.90 0.63 -11.15
CA LYS A 110 -8.02 -0.81 -10.88
C LYS A 110 -8.95 -1.50 -11.89
N LYS A 111 -10.03 -0.84 -12.33
CA LYS A 111 -10.92 -1.37 -13.35
C LYS A 111 -10.22 -1.53 -14.71
N ALA A 112 -9.35 -0.59 -15.09
CA ALA A 112 -8.53 -0.69 -16.29
C ALA A 112 -7.56 -1.89 -16.20
N ALA A 113 -6.85 -2.05 -15.08
CA ALA A 113 -5.98 -3.19 -14.84
C ALA A 113 -6.75 -4.53 -14.85
N HIS A 114 -7.95 -4.57 -14.25
CA HIS A 114 -8.82 -5.74 -14.30
C HIS A 114 -9.24 -6.10 -15.74
N ALA A 115 -9.52 -5.11 -16.58
CA ALA A 115 -9.88 -5.33 -17.97
C ALA A 115 -8.70 -5.92 -18.76
N VAL A 116 -7.48 -5.43 -18.58
CA VAL A 116 -6.24 -5.98 -19.17
C VAL A 116 -6.04 -7.42 -18.70
N ALA A 117 -6.05 -7.68 -17.40
CA ALA A 117 -5.92 -9.02 -16.84
C ALA A 117 -6.98 -9.99 -17.39
N GLY A 118 -8.25 -9.57 -17.45
CA GLY A 118 -9.35 -10.39 -17.94
C GLY A 118 -9.23 -10.74 -19.43
N LYS A 119 -8.78 -9.81 -20.29
CA LYS A 119 -8.51 -10.07 -21.71
C LYS A 119 -7.35 -11.06 -21.88
N THR A 120 -6.26 -10.84 -21.14
CA THR A 120 -5.08 -11.72 -21.15
C THR A 120 -5.46 -13.13 -20.72
N MET A 121 -6.16 -13.29 -19.60
CA MET A 121 -6.63 -14.57 -19.09
C MET A 121 -7.48 -15.33 -20.14
N LYS A 122 -8.50 -14.67 -20.70
CA LYS A 122 -9.37 -15.28 -21.71
C LYS A 122 -8.59 -15.75 -22.94
N ARG A 123 -7.64 -14.97 -23.40
CA ARG A 123 -6.82 -15.33 -24.57
C ARG A 123 -5.93 -16.53 -24.28
N LEU A 124 -5.24 -16.53 -23.15
CA LEU A 124 -4.34 -17.64 -22.77
C LEU A 124 -5.12 -18.93 -22.55
N MET A 125 -6.27 -18.89 -21.88
CA MET A 125 -7.14 -20.07 -21.74
C MET A 125 -7.63 -20.58 -23.11
N ALA A 126 -7.94 -19.71 -24.05
CA ALA A 126 -8.34 -20.09 -25.40
C ALA A 126 -7.20 -20.71 -26.21
N THR A 127 -5.94 -20.51 -25.81
CA THR A 127 -4.76 -21.13 -26.44
C THR A 127 -4.25 -22.38 -25.71
N GLY A 128 -4.99 -22.87 -24.70
CA GLY A 128 -4.70 -24.12 -24.01
C GLY A 128 -4.02 -23.99 -22.66
N PHE A 129 -3.80 -22.77 -22.15
CA PHE A 129 -3.36 -22.61 -20.76
C PHE A 129 -4.48 -23.02 -19.78
N SER A 130 -4.07 -23.61 -18.66
CA SER A 130 -4.99 -23.89 -17.55
C SER A 130 -5.56 -22.61 -16.97
N GLU A 131 -6.66 -22.72 -16.23
CA GLU A 131 -7.22 -21.57 -15.49
C GLU A 131 -6.19 -21.03 -14.48
N PRO A 132 -5.90 -19.73 -14.49
CA PRO A 132 -4.92 -19.14 -13.57
C PRO A 132 -5.57 -18.87 -12.20
N ILE A 133 -4.73 -18.75 -11.18
CA ILE A 133 -5.14 -18.10 -9.94
C ILE A 133 -5.17 -16.59 -10.19
N VAL A 134 -6.32 -15.98 -9.93
CA VAL A 134 -6.51 -14.52 -10.03
C VAL A 134 -6.46 -13.91 -8.64
N ALA A 135 -5.60 -12.90 -8.46
CA ALA A 135 -5.45 -12.25 -7.17
C ALA A 135 -5.39 -10.72 -7.32
N ASP A 136 -6.02 -10.01 -6.39
CA ASP A 136 -5.95 -8.56 -6.28
C ASP A 136 -4.67 -8.15 -5.52
N SER A 137 -3.70 -7.52 -6.20
CA SER A 137 -2.45 -7.06 -5.57
C SER A 137 -2.65 -5.90 -4.59
N GLY A 138 -3.84 -5.31 -4.58
CA GLY A 138 -4.18 -4.09 -3.86
C GLY A 138 -4.17 -2.86 -4.79
N ASN A 139 -3.33 -2.85 -5.82
CA ASN A 139 -3.21 -1.77 -6.80
C ASN A 139 -3.51 -2.21 -8.24
N GLY A 140 -3.34 -3.49 -8.55
CA GLY A 140 -3.58 -4.11 -9.83
C GLY A 140 -4.03 -5.56 -9.66
N TYR A 141 -3.81 -6.39 -10.67
CA TYR A 141 -4.24 -7.78 -10.68
C TYR A 141 -3.11 -8.71 -11.10
N HIS A 142 -2.93 -9.78 -10.35
CA HIS A 142 -2.02 -10.86 -10.67
C HIS A 142 -2.77 -12.03 -11.29
N LEU A 143 -2.24 -12.57 -12.38
CA LEU A 143 -2.62 -13.87 -12.93
C LEU A 143 -1.45 -14.82 -12.75
N LEU A 144 -1.66 -15.92 -12.04
CA LEU A 144 -0.64 -16.94 -11.78
C LEU A 144 -1.00 -18.18 -12.60
N PHE A 145 -0.22 -18.45 -13.64
CA PHE A 145 -0.37 -19.65 -14.47
C PHE A 145 0.59 -20.72 -14.02
N LYS A 146 0.07 -21.93 -13.76
CA LYS A 146 0.91 -23.08 -13.41
C LYS A 146 1.66 -23.56 -14.65
N VAL A 147 2.97 -23.72 -14.52
CA VAL A 147 3.89 -24.11 -15.61
C VAL A 147 4.97 -25.06 -15.09
N HIS A 148 5.77 -25.62 -16.00
CA HIS A 148 6.98 -26.37 -15.67
C HIS A 148 8.06 -25.97 -16.66
N ILE A 149 8.85 -24.95 -16.31
CA ILE A 149 9.89 -24.37 -17.17
C ILE A 149 11.22 -24.38 -16.40
N SER A 150 12.31 -24.73 -17.08
CA SER A 150 13.66 -24.64 -16.51
C SER A 150 14.04 -23.19 -16.22
N THR A 151 14.85 -22.96 -15.19
CA THR A 151 15.44 -21.62 -14.93
C THR A 151 16.36 -21.17 -16.07
N ASP A 152 16.90 -22.10 -16.86
CA ASP A 152 17.72 -21.79 -18.02
C ASP A 152 16.92 -21.15 -19.16
N ASP A 153 15.62 -21.45 -19.23
CA ASP A 153 14.67 -20.91 -20.20
C ASP A 153 14.02 -19.58 -19.77
N ARG A 154 14.61 -18.86 -18.81
CA ARG A 154 14.08 -17.60 -18.32
C ARG A 154 13.81 -16.55 -19.41
N GLN A 155 14.56 -16.62 -20.52
CA GLN A 155 14.36 -15.71 -21.66
C GLN A 155 13.00 -15.95 -22.33
N VAL A 156 12.56 -17.19 -22.41
CA VAL A 156 11.22 -17.53 -22.94
C VAL A 156 10.13 -16.86 -22.12
N VAL A 157 10.29 -16.83 -20.80
CA VAL A 157 9.34 -16.13 -19.92
C VAL A 157 9.36 -14.61 -20.14
N ALA A 158 10.55 -14.02 -20.35
CA ALA A 158 10.70 -12.60 -20.65
C ALA A 158 10.03 -12.22 -21.97
N ASP A 159 10.29 -13.01 -23.02
CA ASP A 159 9.71 -12.81 -24.37
C ASP A 159 8.19 -12.98 -24.33
N PHE A 160 7.71 -13.99 -23.61
CA PHE A 160 6.29 -14.23 -23.42
C PHE A 160 5.59 -13.02 -22.77
N LEU A 161 6.13 -12.47 -21.67
CA LEU A 161 5.58 -11.28 -21.03
C LEU A 161 5.61 -10.06 -21.96
N SER A 162 6.67 -9.91 -22.76
CA SER A 162 6.78 -8.81 -23.72
C SER A 162 5.73 -8.90 -24.82
N VAL A 163 5.40 -10.11 -25.29
CA VAL A 163 4.32 -10.33 -26.26
C VAL A 163 2.96 -10.01 -25.63
N LEU A 164 2.74 -10.39 -24.38
CA LEU A 164 1.50 -10.08 -23.69
C LEU A 164 1.34 -8.57 -23.45
N ASP A 165 2.42 -7.87 -23.09
CA ASP A 165 2.41 -6.42 -22.96
C ASP A 165 2.04 -5.76 -24.29
N MET A 166 2.69 -6.14 -25.38
CA MET A 166 2.41 -5.62 -26.72
C MET A 166 0.93 -5.84 -27.16
N TRP A 167 0.32 -6.96 -26.77
CA TRP A 167 -1.02 -7.31 -27.22
C TRP A 167 -2.15 -6.77 -26.34
N PHE A 168 -1.94 -6.63 -25.05
CA PHE A 168 -3.02 -6.38 -24.08
C PHE A 168 -2.87 -5.10 -23.30
N SER A 169 -1.67 -4.53 -23.19
CA SER A 169 -1.47 -3.26 -22.50
C SER A 169 -2.15 -2.12 -23.21
N THR A 170 -2.59 -1.13 -22.43
CA THR A 170 -3.25 0.09 -22.89
C THR A 170 -2.53 1.31 -22.31
N ASP A 171 -2.95 2.51 -22.69
CA ASP A 171 -2.42 3.75 -22.08
C ASP A 171 -2.79 3.86 -20.60
N GLU A 172 -3.84 3.15 -20.15
CA GLU A 172 -4.36 3.23 -18.78
C GLU A 172 -3.82 2.11 -17.88
N ALA A 173 -3.46 0.92 -18.43
CA ALA A 173 -2.95 -0.21 -17.67
C ALA A 173 -2.00 -1.07 -18.51
N LYS A 174 -0.94 -1.56 -17.87
CA LYS A 174 0.13 -2.32 -18.52
C LYS A 174 0.43 -3.63 -17.81
N ILE A 175 0.97 -4.57 -18.56
CA ILE A 175 1.58 -5.80 -18.05
C ILE A 175 3.03 -5.49 -17.73
N ASP A 176 3.46 -5.77 -16.49
CA ASP A 176 4.85 -5.59 -16.07
C ASP A 176 5.74 -6.69 -16.66
N THR A 177 6.60 -6.30 -17.60
CA THR A 177 7.54 -7.23 -18.25
C THR A 177 8.79 -7.53 -17.40
N ALA A 178 9.01 -6.78 -16.29
CA ALA A 178 10.18 -6.97 -15.44
C ALA A 178 10.03 -8.14 -14.44
N VAL A 179 8.86 -8.81 -14.41
CA VAL A 179 8.60 -9.89 -13.46
C VAL A 179 9.02 -11.29 -13.92
N TYR A 180 9.88 -11.40 -14.93
CA TYR A 180 10.29 -12.66 -15.56
C TYR A 180 11.35 -13.46 -14.81
N ASN A 181 12.01 -12.89 -13.82
CA ASN A 181 13.11 -13.55 -13.13
C ASN A 181 12.63 -14.73 -12.24
N PRO A 182 13.38 -15.85 -12.18
CA PRO A 182 13.01 -17.04 -11.40
C PRO A 182 12.76 -16.74 -9.91
N SER A 183 13.60 -15.90 -9.29
CA SER A 183 13.51 -15.53 -7.88
C SER A 183 12.46 -14.46 -7.58
N ARG A 184 11.51 -14.24 -8.52
CA ARG A 184 10.43 -13.28 -8.31
C ARG A 184 9.71 -13.54 -7.00
N ILE A 185 9.59 -12.50 -6.22
CA ILE A 185 8.72 -12.50 -5.04
C ILE A 185 7.36 -11.88 -5.40
N THR A 186 6.31 -12.49 -4.89
CA THR A 186 4.95 -11.95 -5.00
C THR A 186 4.41 -11.60 -3.63
N LYS A 187 3.41 -10.74 -3.59
CA LYS A 187 2.76 -10.41 -2.32
C LYS A 187 2.26 -11.69 -1.63
N LEU A 188 2.55 -11.82 -0.35
CA LEU A 188 1.93 -12.83 0.50
C LEU A 188 0.52 -12.34 0.85
N TYR A 189 -0.49 -12.85 0.13
CA TYR A 189 -1.88 -12.44 0.32
C TYR A 189 -2.37 -12.85 1.71
N GLY A 190 -3.28 -12.05 2.26
CA GLY A 190 -3.68 -12.18 3.66
C GLY A 190 -2.78 -11.42 4.64
N THR A 191 -1.71 -10.77 4.14
CA THR A 191 -0.93 -9.78 4.89
C THR A 191 -1.26 -8.35 4.42
N ILE A 192 -0.92 -7.35 5.24
CA ILE A 192 -1.19 -5.94 4.93
C ILE A 192 -0.50 -5.54 3.63
N ALA A 193 -1.20 -4.82 2.75
CA ALA A 193 -0.59 -4.10 1.65
C ALA A 193 -0.17 -2.71 2.14
N ALA A 194 1.08 -2.56 2.57
CA ALA A 194 1.60 -1.27 3.01
C ALA A 194 2.20 -0.46 1.83
N LYS A 195 1.70 -0.64 0.60
CA LYS A 195 2.07 0.27 -0.50
C LYS A 195 1.41 1.62 -0.26
N GLY A 196 2.26 2.63 -0.18
CA GLY A 196 1.91 4.03 -0.12
C GLY A 196 2.00 4.61 1.29
N ALA A 197 3.07 5.37 1.54
CA ALA A 197 3.05 6.39 2.57
C ALA A 197 1.88 7.38 2.36
N HIS A 198 1.21 7.28 1.23
CA HIS A 198 0.13 8.14 0.77
C HIS A 198 -1.12 8.09 1.64
N THR A 199 -1.50 6.96 2.20
CA THR A 199 -2.68 6.88 3.08
C THR A 199 -2.56 7.73 4.34
N LEU A 200 -1.36 8.06 4.80
CA LEU A 200 -1.17 8.95 5.96
C LEU A 200 -1.28 10.43 5.62
N ILE A 201 -0.99 10.82 4.37
CA ILE A 201 -1.03 12.23 3.95
C ILE A 201 -2.15 12.55 2.97
N GLU A 202 -2.74 11.57 2.31
CA GLU A 202 -3.85 11.74 1.36
C GLU A 202 -5.02 12.51 1.99
N VAL A 203 -5.55 12.02 3.09
CA VAL A 203 -6.67 12.66 3.79
C VAL A 203 -6.32 14.07 4.27
N PRO A 204 -5.18 14.30 4.97
CA PRO A 204 -4.72 15.63 5.32
C PRO A 204 -4.59 16.58 4.13
N VAL A 205 -4.01 16.14 3.03
CA VAL A 205 -3.82 16.97 1.82
C VAL A 205 -5.16 17.30 1.18
N LYS A 206 -6.04 16.33 0.99
CA LYS A 206 -7.38 16.55 0.44
C LYS A 206 -8.20 17.49 1.31
N LEU A 207 -8.22 17.30 2.62
CA LEU A 207 -8.91 18.20 3.55
C LEU A 207 -8.37 19.64 3.47
N ALA A 208 -7.05 19.80 3.43
CA ALA A 208 -6.43 21.12 3.31
C ALA A 208 -6.80 21.81 1.99
N ALA A 209 -6.77 21.07 0.89
CA ALA A 209 -7.02 21.63 -0.43
C ALA A 209 -8.51 21.90 -0.71
N PHE A 210 -9.43 20.97 -0.32
CA PHE A 210 -10.87 21.17 -0.55
C PHE A 210 -11.45 22.30 0.30
N TYR A 211 -11.02 22.42 1.56
CA TYR A 211 -11.61 23.35 2.54
C TYR A 211 -10.71 24.53 2.90
N GLY A 212 -9.50 24.61 2.35
CA GLY A 212 -8.54 25.64 2.72
C GLY A 212 -8.12 25.57 4.19
N LEU A 213 -8.07 24.38 4.79
CA LEU A 213 -7.77 24.23 6.21
C LEU A 213 -6.28 24.51 6.50
N ARG A 214 -6.03 25.10 7.68
CA ARG A 214 -4.68 25.18 8.22
C ARG A 214 -4.17 23.79 8.60
N ARG A 215 -2.85 23.57 8.51
CA ARG A 215 -2.24 22.30 8.95
C ARG A 215 -2.69 21.90 10.38
N SER A 216 -2.73 22.85 11.31
CA SER A 216 -3.18 22.61 12.69
C SER A 216 -4.66 22.24 12.77
N GLU A 217 -5.53 22.79 11.92
CA GLU A 217 -6.95 22.45 11.83
C GLU A 217 -7.13 21.03 11.27
N VAL A 218 -6.39 20.66 10.22
CA VAL A 218 -6.40 19.30 9.65
C VAL A 218 -5.96 18.27 10.68
N MET A 219 -4.83 18.53 11.35
CA MET A 219 -4.28 17.61 12.35
C MET A 219 -5.14 17.52 13.62
N GLY A 220 -5.94 18.56 13.88
CA GLY A 220 -6.87 18.61 15.00
C GLY A 220 -8.25 18.04 14.70
N LEU A 221 -8.53 17.64 13.46
CA LEU A 221 -9.88 17.19 13.10
C LEU A 221 -10.22 15.87 13.79
N ARG A 222 -11.41 15.82 14.42
CA ARG A 222 -11.93 14.66 15.15
C ARG A 222 -13.17 14.08 14.48
N TRP A 223 -13.47 12.82 14.75
CA TRP A 223 -14.64 12.14 14.23
C TRP A 223 -15.96 12.75 14.71
N ASP A 224 -16.01 13.29 15.94
CA ASP A 224 -17.18 13.97 16.51
C ASP A 224 -17.47 15.34 15.88
N ALA A 225 -16.53 15.84 15.06
CA ALA A 225 -16.69 17.06 14.28
C ALA A 225 -17.27 16.80 12.88
N VAL A 226 -17.50 15.54 12.48
CA VAL A 226 -18.04 15.15 11.17
C VAL A 226 -19.44 14.59 11.36
N ASP A 227 -20.44 15.30 10.84
CA ASP A 227 -21.83 14.85 10.82
C ASP A 227 -22.15 14.26 9.45
N PHE A 228 -22.21 12.93 9.38
CA PHE A 228 -22.54 12.21 8.15
C PHE A 228 -24.05 12.20 7.84
N VAL A 229 -24.91 12.57 8.81
CA VAL A 229 -26.37 12.66 8.62
C VAL A 229 -26.73 13.97 7.95
N HIS A 230 -26.23 15.08 8.50
CA HIS A 230 -26.49 16.43 7.98
C HIS A 230 -25.43 16.87 6.96
N ASN A 231 -24.45 16.00 6.62
CA ASN A 231 -23.37 16.30 5.70
C ASN A 231 -22.62 17.60 6.02
N THR A 232 -22.14 17.70 7.26
CA THR A 232 -21.36 18.87 7.72
C THR A 232 -20.06 18.46 8.41
N ILE A 233 -19.09 19.36 8.40
CA ILE A 233 -17.81 19.24 9.09
C ILE A 233 -17.54 20.51 9.88
N CYS A 234 -17.31 20.38 11.19
CA CYS A 234 -17.10 21.51 12.09
C CYS A 234 -15.61 21.66 12.43
N ILE A 235 -15.02 22.81 12.12
CA ILE A 235 -13.63 23.11 12.44
C ILE A 235 -13.59 23.83 13.79
N ARG A 236 -13.17 23.12 14.84
CA ARG A 236 -13.21 23.64 16.22
C ARG A 236 -12.00 23.29 17.08
N HIS A 237 -11.17 22.34 16.63
CA HIS A 237 -10.02 21.85 17.37
C HIS A 237 -8.75 21.98 16.54
N THR A 238 -7.61 22.22 17.16
CA THR A 238 -6.32 22.37 16.49
C THR A 238 -5.24 21.56 17.20
N VAL A 239 -4.27 21.06 16.40
CA VAL A 239 -3.07 20.38 16.90
C VAL A 239 -1.85 21.05 16.28
N THR A 240 -0.98 21.59 17.13
CA THR A 240 0.22 22.32 16.72
C THR A 240 1.46 21.70 17.37
N GLY A 241 2.53 21.54 16.60
CA GLY A 241 3.85 21.19 17.14
C GLY A 241 4.66 22.47 17.35
N CYS A 242 5.24 22.63 18.51
CA CYS A 242 6.16 23.74 18.85
C CYS A 242 7.31 23.23 19.72
N THR A 243 8.40 23.99 19.75
CA THR A 243 9.52 23.76 20.65
C THR A 243 9.43 24.73 21.80
N ILE A 244 9.34 24.24 23.03
CA ILE A 244 9.32 25.00 24.27
C ILE A 244 10.51 24.51 25.10
N ASP A 245 11.35 25.42 25.54
CA ASP A 245 12.56 25.11 26.33
C ASP A 245 13.45 24.03 25.70
N GLY A 246 13.61 24.08 24.37
CA GLY A 246 14.42 23.11 23.61
C GLY A 246 13.75 21.74 23.38
N GLN A 247 12.58 21.49 23.96
CA GLN A 247 11.84 20.24 23.80
C GLN A 247 10.66 20.40 22.83
N TYR A 248 10.55 19.47 21.88
CA TYR A 248 9.44 19.44 20.96
C TYR A 248 8.18 18.92 21.66
N GLN A 249 7.12 19.74 21.67
CA GLN A 249 5.83 19.41 22.26
C GLN A 249 4.70 19.53 21.25
N ILE A 250 3.66 18.71 21.42
CA ILE A 250 2.43 18.79 20.64
C ILE A 250 1.32 19.36 21.53
N ILE A 251 0.81 20.52 21.12
CA ILE A 251 -0.28 21.20 21.83
C ILE A 251 -1.58 20.95 21.08
N ALA A 252 -2.55 20.36 21.75
CA ALA A 252 -3.92 20.19 21.29
C ALA A 252 -4.81 21.21 22.03
N ALA A 253 -5.61 21.96 21.30
CA ALA A 253 -6.46 22.99 21.88
C ALA A 253 -7.82 23.05 21.18
N ASP A 254 -8.88 23.22 21.99
CA ASP A 254 -10.25 23.49 21.50
C ASP A 254 -10.46 24.97 21.16
N THR A 255 -9.40 25.77 21.27
CA THR A 255 -9.40 27.18 20.95
C THR A 255 -8.71 27.40 19.60
N THR A 256 -9.46 27.89 18.64
CA THR A 256 -8.90 28.48 17.42
C THR A 256 -8.45 29.91 17.73
N LYS A 257 -7.43 30.40 17.00
CA LYS A 257 -6.76 31.69 17.24
C LYS A 257 -7.72 32.91 17.27
N THR A 258 -8.94 32.76 16.75
CA THR A 258 -10.02 33.77 16.78
C THR A 258 -11.39 33.08 16.80
N ARG A 259 -12.44 33.74 17.35
CA ARG A 259 -13.84 33.25 17.29
C ARG A 259 -14.31 32.95 15.86
N SER A 260 -13.83 33.69 14.86
CA SER A 260 -14.15 33.49 13.44
C SER A 260 -13.51 32.24 12.82
N SER A 261 -12.62 31.56 13.52
CA SER A 261 -11.99 30.30 13.05
C SER A 261 -12.83 29.06 13.33
N ARG A 262 -13.82 29.14 14.24
CA ARG A 262 -14.84 28.09 14.39
C ARG A 262 -15.85 28.25 13.26
N ARG A 263 -15.94 27.23 12.42
CA ARG A 263 -16.84 27.26 11.27
C ARG A 263 -17.34 25.87 10.94
N THR A 264 -18.55 25.79 10.45
CA THR A 264 -19.14 24.58 9.90
C THR A 264 -19.15 24.71 8.38
N LEU A 265 -18.68 23.67 7.71
CA LEU A 265 -18.56 23.59 6.26
C LEU A 265 -19.41 22.42 5.76
N PRO A 266 -19.94 22.48 4.52
CA PRO A 266 -20.63 21.34 3.93
C PRO A 266 -19.64 20.20 3.68
N LEU A 267 -20.03 18.98 4.01
CA LEU A 267 -19.26 17.76 3.72
C LEU A 267 -19.55 17.33 2.27
N VAL A 268 -18.64 17.69 1.37
CA VAL A 268 -18.79 17.36 -0.06
C VAL A 268 -18.70 15.84 -0.30
N PRO A 269 -19.42 15.29 -1.31
CA PRO A 269 -19.52 13.85 -1.53
C PRO A 269 -18.17 13.12 -1.57
N THR A 270 -17.19 13.64 -2.33
CA THR A 270 -15.85 13.06 -2.44
C THR A 270 -15.13 12.95 -1.10
N VAL A 271 -15.23 13.99 -0.25
CA VAL A 271 -14.62 13.97 1.09
C VAL A 271 -15.41 13.05 2.03
N ARG A 272 -16.73 13.01 1.90
CA ARG A 272 -17.59 12.11 2.68
C ARG A 272 -17.21 10.65 2.44
N GLU A 273 -17.09 10.23 1.21
CA GLU A 273 -16.68 8.87 0.86
C GLU A 273 -15.27 8.54 1.37
N MET A 274 -14.33 9.45 1.18
CA MET A 274 -12.96 9.31 1.68
C MET A 274 -12.95 9.12 3.21
N LEU A 275 -13.68 9.92 3.96
CA LEU A 275 -13.75 9.82 5.42
C LEU A 275 -14.45 8.54 5.89
N LEU A 276 -15.48 8.06 5.18
CA LEU A 276 -16.12 6.79 5.50
C LEU A 276 -15.15 5.61 5.31
N ARG A 277 -14.41 5.57 4.20
CA ARG A 277 -13.37 4.55 3.96
C ARG A 277 -12.27 4.61 5.03
N LEU A 278 -11.83 5.81 5.39
CA LEU A 278 -10.82 5.98 6.44
C LEU A 278 -11.32 5.47 7.79
N LYS A 279 -12.57 5.75 8.15
CA LYS A 279 -13.18 5.28 9.41
C LYS A 279 -13.23 3.76 9.47
N GLU A 280 -13.64 3.13 8.39
CA GLU A 280 -13.62 1.67 8.26
C GLU A 280 -12.19 1.12 8.37
N GLN A 281 -11.23 1.73 7.68
CA GLN A 281 -9.81 1.35 7.74
C GLN A 281 -9.23 1.48 9.17
N GLN A 282 -9.56 2.54 9.89
CA GLN A 282 -9.11 2.70 11.28
C GLN A 282 -9.71 1.62 12.20
N GLU A 283 -10.98 1.26 11.99
CA GLU A 283 -11.63 0.18 12.74
C GLU A 283 -10.99 -1.19 12.44
N GLN A 284 -10.66 -1.46 11.18
CA GLN A 284 -9.90 -2.66 10.77
C GLN A 284 -8.51 -2.68 11.41
N ASN A 285 -7.79 -1.56 11.38
CA ASN A 285 -6.48 -1.42 12.01
C ASN A 285 -6.57 -1.69 13.52
N ARG A 286 -7.60 -1.19 14.19
CA ARG A 286 -7.85 -1.43 15.62
C ARG A 286 -8.04 -2.92 15.92
N LYS A 287 -8.81 -3.63 15.08
CA LYS A 287 -9.02 -5.08 15.21
C LYS A 287 -7.73 -5.87 14.98
N ILE A 288 -6.94 -5.49 13.96
CA ILE A 288 -5.70 -6.18 13.59
C ILE A 288 -4.61 -5.95 14.64
N CYS A 289 -4.42 -4.71 15.08
CA CYS A 289 -3.35 -4.34 16.01
C CYS A 289 -3.70 -4.64 17.49
N GLY A 290 -4.98 -4.87 17.82
CA GLY A 290 -5.43 -5.25 19.17
C GLY A 290 -4.90 -4.31 20.25
N GLN A 291 -4.12 -4.86 21.20
CA GLN A 291 -3.54 -4.10 22.31
C GLN A 291 -2.45 -3.09 21.89
N SER A 292 -1.83 -3.30 20.71
CA SER A 292 -0.82 -2.38 20.18
C SER A 292 -1.43 -1.12 19.54
N TYR A 293 -2.75 -1.06 19.38
CA TYR A 293 -3.43 0.12 18.86
C TYR A 293 -3.61 1.16 19.96
N SER A 294 -3.10 2.39 19.76
CA SER A 294 -3.27 3.50 20.69
C SER A 294 -4.73 3.93 20.75
N ARG A 295 -5.31 3.90 21.94
CA ARG A 295 -6.68 4.39 22.21
C ARG A 295 -6.71 5.88 22.56
N GLU A 296 -5.56 6.46 22.90
CA GLU A 296 -5.44 7.86 23.32
C GLU A 296 -5.91 8.85 22.24
N PHE A 297 -5.68 8.51 20.96
CA PHE A 297 -6.03 9.37 19.84
C PHE A 297 -7.13 8.79 18.95
N ALA A 298 -7.96 7.87 19.49
CA ALA A 298 -9.00 7.18 18.72
C ALA A 298 -10.06 8.14 18.12
N ASP A 299 -10.21 9.33 18.71
CA ASP A 299 -11.15 10.36 18.25
C ASP A 299 -10.61 11.16 17.07
N TYR A 300 -9.31 11.08 16.75
CA TYR A 300 -8.70 11.86 15.68
C TYR A 300 -8.80 11.16 14.32
N ILE A 301 -9.02 11.97 13.28
CA ILE A 301 -9.06 11.51 11.90
C ILE A 301 -7.63 11.23 11.38
N CYS A 302 -6.67 12.12 11.71
CA CYS A 302 -5.29 12.03 11.23
C CYS A 302 -4.39 11.27 12.21
N VAL A 303 -4.55 9.94 12.24
CA VAL A 303 -3.69 9.02 13.01
C VAL A 303 -3.00 8.02 12.08
N ASN A 304 -1.89 7.43 12.54
CA ASN A 304 -1.22 6.37 11.82
C ASN A 304 -1.94 5.00 11.98
N LYS A 305 -1.40 3.95 11.37
CA LYS A 305 -2.00 2.59 11.43
C LYS A 305 -2.08 1.99 12.84
N LEU A 306 -1.26 2.49 13.77
CA LEU A 306 -1.29 2.12 15.19
C LEU A 306 -2.20 3.01 16.04
N GLY A 307 -2.95 3.93 15.42
CA GLY A 307 -3.80 4.88 16.14
C GLY A 307 -3.03 6.01 16.81
N GLU A 308 -1.74 6.17 16.54
CA GLU A 308 -0.94 7.23 17.12
C GLU A 308 -1.07 8.53 16.31
N ARG A 309 -0.97 9.67 16.99
CA ARG A 309 -1.04 10.98 16.36
C ARG A 309 0.12 11.23 15.39
N ILE A 310 -0.20 11.65 14.18
CA ILE A 310 0.79 12.08 13.19
C ILE A 310 1.40 13.42 13.62
N ARG A 311 2.73 13.51 13.65
CA ARG A 311 3.41 14.78 13.97
C ARG A 311 3.22 15.80 12.85
N PRO A 312 2.86 17.06 13.14
CA PRO A 312 2.66 18.09 12.11
C PRO A 312 3.88 18.32 11.19
N ALA A 313 5.10 18.20 11.73
CA ALA A 313 6.33 18.30 10.94
C ALA A 313 6.47 17.13 9.94
N TYR A 314 6.10 15.91 10.35
CA TYR A 314 6.13 14.72 9.50
C TYR A 314 5.19 14.88 8.30
N LEU A 315 3.96 15.39 8.51
CA LEU A 315 3.03 15.67 7.41
C LEU A 315 3.65 16.58 6.35
N SER A 316 4.29 17.69 6.76
CA SER A 316 4.94 18.62 5.83
C SER A 316 6.12 17.98 5.09
N SER A 317 6.92 17.16 5.77
CA SER A 317 8.05 16.45 5.16
C SER A 317 7.57 15.41 4.14
N CYS A 318 6.56 14.62 4.48
CA CYS A 318 5.97 13.65 3.56
C CYS A 318 5.34 14.32 2.34
N PHE A 319 4.65 15.45 2.53
CA PHE A 319 4.08 16.23 1.44
C PHE A 319 5.16 16.72 0.46
N SER A 320 6.24 17.32 0.98
CA SER A 320 7.37 17.76 0.13
C SER A 320 8.00 16.60 -0.65
N LYS A 321 8.24 15.46 0.01
CA LYS A 321 8.76 14.27 -0.65
C LYS A 321 7.83 13.71 -1.73
N ALA A 322 6.53 13.72 -1.50
CA ALA A 322 5.55 13.27 -2.48
C ALA A 322 5.53 14.17 -3.72
N LEU A 323 5.65 15.49 -3.56
CA LEU A 323 5.80 16.41 -4.68
C LEU A 323 7.08 16.14 -5.48
N GLU A 324 8.21 15.95 -4.81
CA GLU A 324 9.51 15.67 -5.43
C GLU A 324 9.47 14.33 -6.20
N GLN A 325 8.97 13.26 -5.58
CA GLN A 325 8.87 11.93 -6.19
C GLN A 325 7.98 11.89 -7.44
N ASN A 326 7.00 12.79 -7.53
CA ASN A 326 6.08 12.88 -8.66
C ASN A 326 6.41 14.05 -9.59
N HIS A 327 7.63 14.62 -9.50
CA HIS A 327 8.11 15.72 -10.34
C HIS A 327 7.16 16.92 -10.38
N LEU A 328 6.40 17.14 -9.29
CA LEU A 328 5.50 18.28 -9.17
C LEU A 328 6.26 19.51 -8.65
N ARG A 329 5.77 20.70 -9.02
CA ARG A 329 6.32 21.95 -8.51
C ARG A 329 6.29 21.94 -6.98
N HIS A 330 7.42 22.23 -6.35
CA HIS A 330 7.51 22.36 -4.90
C HIS A 330 6.62 23.52 -4.42
N ILE A 331 5.66 23.19 -3.55
CA ILE A 331 4.82 24.13 -2.79
C ILE A 331 4.82 23.69 -1.33
N ARG A 332 4.60 24.62 -0.42
CA ARG A 332 4.44 24.28 1.00
C ARG A 332 3.05 23.74 1.26
N PHE A 333 2.87 22.89 2.26
CA PHE A 333 1.55 22.41 2.67
C PHE A 333 0.55 23.54 2.95
N HIS A 334 1.04 24.69 3.46
CA HIS A 334 0.22 25.87 3.70
C HIS A 334 -0.32 26.50 2.41
N ASP A 335 0.39 26.36 1.32
CA ASP A 335 0.04 26.97 0.03
C ASP A 335 -1.18 26.27 -0.63
N LEU A 336 -1.57 25.08 -0.14
CA LEU A 336 -2.82 24.39 -0.50
C LEU A 336 -4.09 25.24 -0.21
N ARG A 337 -3.98 26.26 0.65
CA ARG A 337 -5.08 27.16 1.00
C ARG A 337 -5.33 28.26 -0.05
N HIS A 338 -4.39 28.49 -0.95
CA HIS A 338 -4.53 29.57 -1.94
C HIS A 338 -5.55 29.21 -3.04
N PRO A 339 -6.36 30.20 -3.51
CA PRO A 339 -7.39 29.98 -4.52
C PRO A 339 -6.86 29.51 -5.88
N TYR A 340 -5.55 29.59 -6.12
CA TYR A 340 -4.89 29.04 -7.32
C TYR A 340 -4.83 27.51 -7.36
N VAL A 341 -5.12 26.83 -6.23
CA VAL A 341 -5.18 25.37 -6.10
C VAL A 341 -6.66 24.93 -6.09
N LYS A 342 -7.56 25.63 -6.82
CA LYS A 342 -8.99 25.26 -6.86
C LYS A 342 -9.25 24.01 -7.72
N PRO A 343 -10.27 23.20 -7.34
CA PRO A 343 -10.61 21.90 -8.01
C PRO A 343 -10.95 21.99 -9.50
N THR A 344 -11.05 23.19 -10.07
CA THR A 344 -11.55 23.43 -11.43
C THR A 344 -10.47 23.54 -12.51
N THR A 345 -9.17 23.48 -12.18
CA THR A 345 -8.09 23.55 -13.19
C THR A 345 -7.51 22.16 -13.48
N LYS A 346 -7.19 21.89 -14.77
CA LYS A 346 -6.50 20.65 -15.20
C LYS A 346 -5.26 20.32 -14.34
N LYS A 347 -4.52 21.33 -13.88
CA LYS A 347 -3.35 21.18 -12.98
C LYS A 347 -3.74 20.66 -11.58
N PHE A 348 -4.97 20.90 -11.15
CA PHE A 348 -5.47 20.42 -9.86
C PHE A 348 -5.88 18.95 -9.93
N ILE A 349 -6.43 18.51 -11.05
CA ILE A 349 -6.77 17.09 -11.28
C ILE A 349 -5.50 16.27 -11.20
N THR A 350 -4.45 16.61 -11.93
CA THR A 350 -3.14 15.94 -11.87
C THR A 350 -2.53 15.94 -10.46
N PHE A 351 -2.71 17.03 -9.69
CA PHE A 351 -2.25 17.10 -8.31
C PHE A 351 -2.98 16.08 -7.38
N PHE A 352 -4.30 15.91 -7.58
CA PHE A 352 -5.10 14.96 -6.77
C PHE A 352 -4.98 13.52 -7.22
N GLU A 353 -4.56 13.26 -8.45
CA GLU A 353 -4.19 11.92 -8.94
C GLU A 353 -2.93 11.39 -8.25
N VAL A 354 -2.11 12.29 -7.69
CA VAL A 354 -0.88 11.96 -6.95
C VAL A 354 -1.16 11.70 -5.46
N PHE A 355 -2.21 12.24 -4.89
CA PHE A 355 -2.65 12.13 -3.51
C PHE A 355 -4.07 11.54 -3.44
#